data_02ed8962363ba0c47096ddb7a5a95019
#
_entry.id   02ed8962363ba0c47096ddb7a5a95019
#
_cell.length_a   1.000
_cell.length_b   1.000
_cell.length_c   1.000
_cell.angle_alpha   90.00
_cell.angle_beta   90.00
_cell.angle_gamma   90.00
#
_symmetry.space_group_name_H-M   'P 1'
#
loop_
_entity.id
_entity.type
_entity.pdbx_description
1 polymer ?
#
loop_
_entity_poly.entity_id
_entity_poly.type
_entity_poly.pdbx_seq_one_letter_code
_entity_poly.pdbx_strand_id
1 'polypeptide(L)'
;MSFLFAFVVVLFLFFLSAAFVILILGPLILLQPHRHSKEWYATLTNILEPRDKGVPQEDIWLATPDGVGLSCWLVKRKKARGTVIYLHGVGDCKIGGVELSAFLYSLGYNVFLYDSRHHGESGGKYCTYGFFEKHDVSTVIDYLQQREDLKLGKVGVFGTSMGAAVAIQAAAIDVRIASVVAEASFTTLRSIAVDYQRRLIKLPWHFLRNIAFARSQKVAGFKARFVAPVEDVKKLHCPILFVHGLEDTFIDVLHSKELYRIARDPKELLLVDGANHNNVWEIGGNKYKDTLTSFFKSSLR
;
A
#
# COMPACT_ATOMS: atom_id res chain seq x y z
N MET A 1 -20.48 14.97 -51.73
CA MET A 1 -21.05 14.23 -50.56
C MET A 1 -20.00 13.36 -49.81
N SER A 2 -18.99 12.87 -50.47
CA SER A 2 -18.04 11.91 -49.86
C SER A 2 -17.07 12.48 -48.83
N PHE A 3 -16.42 13.66 -49.06
CA PHE A 3 -15.41 14.21 -48.16
C PHE A 3 -16.00 14.69 -46.84
N LEU A 4 -17.09 15.47 -46.87
CA LEU A 4 -17.78 15.95 -45.67
C LEU A 4 -18.30 14.78 -44.81
N PHE A 5 -18.88 13.76 -45.46
CA PHE A 5 -19.34 12.58 -44.76
C PHE A 5 -18.18 11.82 -44.10
N ALA A 6 -17.09 11.59 -44.83
CA ALA A 6 -15.89 10.93 -44.29
C ALA A 6 -15.30 11.74 -43.08
N PHE A 7 -15.23 13.06 -43.19
CA PHE A 7 -14.76 13.93 -42.12
C PHE A 7 -15.64 13.84 -40.87
N VAL A 8 -16.96 13.86 -41.02
CA VAL A 8 -17.92 13.70 -39.91
C VAL A 8 -17.78 12.32 -39.26
N VAL A 9 -17.61 11.26 -40.03
CA VAL A 9 -17.38 9.92 -39.51
C VAL A 9 -16.07 9.84 -38.72
N VAL A 10 -14.99 10.41 -39.22
CA VAL A 10 -13.69 10.43 -38.52
C VAL A 10 -13.80 11.20 -37.21
N LEU A 11 -14.44 12.36 -37.20
CA LEU A 11 -14.67 13.12 -35.96
C LEU A 11 -15.53 12.34 -34.97
N PHE A 12 -16.59 11.69 -35.41
CA PHE A 12 -17.44 10.87 -34.55
C PHE A 12 -16.64 9.71 -33.90
N LEU A 13 -15.88 8.98 -34.71
CA LEU A 13 -15.02 7.90 -34.21
C LEU A 13 -13.94 8.40 -33.25
N PHE A 14 -13.37 9.56 -33.53
CA PHE A 14 -12.41 10.21 -32.61
C PHE A 14 -13.05 10.53 -31.26
N PHE A 15 -14.22 11.17 -31.24
CA PHE A 15 -14.91 11.48 -29.98
C PHE A 15 -15.39 10.22 -29.26
N LEU A 16 -15.83 9.20 -29.98
CA LEU A 16 -16.24 7.92 -29.42
C LEU A 16 -15.04 7.22 -28.75
N SER A 17 -13.90 7.16 -29.43
CA SER A 17 -12.67 6.56 -28.87
C SER A 17 -12.14 7.36 -27.68
N ALA A 18 -12.17 8.69 -27.73
CA ALA A 18 -11.79 9.53 -26.61
C ALA A 18 -12.71 9.32 -25.39
N ALA A 19 -14.03 9.24 -25.63
CA ALA A 19 -15.00 8.93 -24.57
C ALA A 19 -14.77 7.54 -23.98
N PHE A 20 -14.47 6.53 -24.80
CA PHE A 20 -14.13 5.19 -24.34
C PHE A 20 -12.88 5.18 -23.45
N VAL A 21 -11.80 5.85 -23.88
CA VAL A 21 -10.56 5.97 -23.09
C VAL A 21 -10.82 6.64 -21.75
N ILE A 22 -11.57 7.74 -21.72
CA ILE A 22 -11.81 8.53 -20.49
C ILE A 22 -12.78 7.82 -19.54
N LEU A 23 -13.86 7.23 -20.07
CA LEU A 23 -14.95 6.70 -19.26
C LEU A 23 -14.78 5.23 -18.88
N ILE A 24 -13.99 4.48 -19.62
CA ILE A 24 -13.79 3.04 -19.42
C ILE A 24 -12.35 2.74 -19.06
N LEU A 25 -11.37 3.04 -19.93
CA LEU A 25 -9.96 2.68 -19.67
C LEU A 25 -9.35 3.49 -18.53
N GLY A 26 -9.61 4.80 -18.46
CA GLY A 26 -9.06 5.64 -17.40
C GLY A 26 -9.44 5.17 -16.00
N PRO A 27 -10.73 4.89 -15.70
CA PRO A 27 -11.14 4.25 -14.45
C PRO A 27 -10.50 2.89 -14.20
N LEU A 28 -10.39 2.03 -15.22
CA LEU A 28 -9.80 0.70 -15.06
C LEU A 28 -8.31 0.77 -14.72
N ILE A 29 -7.54 1.64 -15.34
CA ILE A 29 -6.11 1.85 -15.03
C ILE A 29 -5.91 2.22 -13.56
N LEU A 30 -6.79 3.07 -13.00
CA LEU A 30 -6.71 3.42 -11.58
C LEU A 30 -7.16 2.28 -10.67
N LEU A 31 -8.28 1.64 -11.00
CA LEU A 31 -8.95 0.67 -10.12
C LEU A 31 -8.42 -0.75 -10.23
N GLN A 32 -7.79 -1.08 -11.34
CA GLN A 32 -7.23 -2.39 -11.65
C GLN A 32 -5.75 -2.25 -12.04
N PRO A 33 -4.88 -1.86 -11.10
CA PRO A 33 -3.46 -1.79 -11.37
C PRO A 33 -2.93 -3.16 -11.82
N HIS A 34 -1.87 -3.15 -12.60
CA HIS A 34 -1.17 -4.37 -12.96
C HIS A 34 -0.75 -5.13 -11.71
N ARG A 35 -0.96 -6.44 -11.68
CA ARG A 35 -0.64 -7.28 -10.52
C ARG A 35 0.69 -8.00 -10.77
N HIS A 36 1.64 -7.84 -9.89
CA HIS A 36 2.78 -8.74 -9.86
C HIS A 36 2.33 -10.11 -9.35
N SER A 37 2.70 -11.15 -10.08
CA SER A 37 2.41 -12.53 -9.70
C SER A 37 3.67 -13.23 -9.17
N LYS A 38 3.49 -14.44 -8.62
CA LYS A 38 4.61 -15.28 -8.19
C LYS A 38 5.56 -15.60 -9.36
N GLU A 39 5.03 -15.80 -10.56
CA GLU A 39 5.81 -16.04 -11.78
C GLU A 39 6.66 -14.81 -12.15
N TRP A 40 6.10 -13.61 -12.01
CA TRP A 40 6.86 -12.38 -12.22
C TRP A 40 8.02 -12.27 -11.22
N TYR A 41 7.77 -12.51 -9.94
CA TYR A 41 8.83 -12.53 -8.92
C TYR A 41 9.90 -13.60 -9.20
N ALA A 42 9.51 -14.77 -9.68
CA ALA A 42 10.43 -15.85 -10.04
C ALA A 42 11.41 -15.48 -11.17
N THR A 43 11.11 -14.45 -11.96
CA THR A 43 12.08 -13.91 -12.95
C THR A 43 13.15 -13.01 -12.31
N LEU A 44 12.94 -12.54 -11.09
CA LEU A 44 13.82 -11.61 -10.38
C LEU A 44 14.62 -12.28 -9.25
N THR A 45 14.02 -13.28 -8.59
CA THR A 45 14.60 -13.92 -7.42
C THR A 45 14.11 -15.35 -7.24
N ASN A 46 14.90 -16.16 -6.55
CA ASN A 46 14.50 -17.51 -6.10
C ASN A 46 13.84 -17.48 -4.71
N ILE A 47 13.69 -16.32 -4.08
CA ILE A 47 13.10 -16.13 -2.75
C ILE A 47 11.70 -15.60 -2.94
N LEU A 48 10.70 -16.50 -2.90
CA LEU A 48 9.31 -16.20 -3.24
C LEU A 48 8.38 -16.25 -2.04
N GLU A 49 8.84 -16.86 -0.93
CA GLU A 49 8.02 -17.01 0.27
C GLU A 49 8.92 -17.05 1.53
N PRO A 50 8.38 -16.77 2.73
CA PRO A 50 9.16 -16.76 3.97
C PRO A 50 9.95 -18.06 4.24
N ARG A 51 9.41 -19.22 3.85
CA ARG A 51 10.12 -20.51 4.02
C ARG A 51 11.42 -20.62 3.21
N ASP A 52 11.55 -19.88 2.10
CA ASP A 52 12.79 -19.81 1.33
C ASP A 52 13.92 -19.10 2.10
N LYS A 53 13.54 -18.30 3.12
CA LYS A 53 14.45 -17.67 4.09
C LYS A 53 14.65 -18.51 5.37
N GLY A 54 14.15 -19.74 5.41
CA GLY A 54 14.25 -20.62 6.58
C GLY A 54 13.38 -20.18 7.76
N VAL A 55 12.37 -19.35 7.55
CA VAL A 55 11.41 -18.96 8.59
C VAL A 55 10.08 -19.72 8.42
N PRO A 56 9.39 -20.09 9.54
CA PRO A 56 8.13 -20.83 9.45
C PRO A 56 7.05 -19.97 8.78
N GLN A 57 6.22 -20.62 7.98
CA GLN A 57 5.11 -19.99 7.27
C GLN A 57 3.86 -20.85 7.39
N GLU A 58 2.76 -20.20 7.68
CA GLU A 58 1.41 -20.77 7.60
C GLU A 58 0.65 -20.02 6.49
N ASP A 59 0.09 -20.78 5.55
CA ASP A 59 -0.74 -20.24 4.47
C ASP A 59 -2.19 -20.11 4.96
N ILE A 60 -2.79 -18.95 4.78
CA ILE A 60 -4.11 -18.60 5.33
C ILE A 60 -4.95 -17.93 4.25
N TRP A 61 -6.22 -18.32 4.17
CA TRP A 61 -7.25 -17.58 3.44
C TRP A 61 -8.21 -16.93 4.42
N LEU A 62 -8.32 -15.62 4.35
CA LEU A 62 -9.16 -14.82 5.23
C LEU A 62 -10.26 -14.15 4.42
N ALA A 63 -11.53 -14.35 4.82
CA ALA A 63 -12.67 -13.66 4.21
C ALA A 63 -12.93 -12.33 4.93
N THR A 64 -13.05 -11.26 4.17
CA THR A 64 -13.51 -9.96 4.70
C THR A 64 -15.03 -9.94 4.86
N PRO A 65 -15.60 -9.02 5.67
CA PRO A 65 -17.05 -8.92 5.86
C PRO A 65 -17.85 -8.66 4.57
N ASP A 66 -17.22 -8.07 3.57
CA ASP A 66 -17.81 -7.83 2.24
C ASP A 66 -17.53 -8.97 1.23
N GLY A 67 -17.01 -10.12 1.72
CA GLY A 67 -16.87 -11.36 0.95
C GLY A 67 -15.60 -11.44 0.09
N VAL A 68 -14.63 -10.56 0.28
CA VAL A 68 -13.34 -10.64 -0.43
C VAL A 68 -12.44 -11.64 0.28
N GLY A 69 -11.93 -12.64 -0.46
CA GLY A 69 -10.89 -13.56 0.04
C GLY A 69 -9.52 -12.91 -0.03
N LEU A 70 -8.81 -12.87 1.09
CA LEU A 70 -7.43 -12.40 1.18
C LEU A 70 -6.48 -13.59 1.31
N SER A 71 -5.47 -13.66 0.44
CA SER A 71 -4.39 -14.65 0.52
C SER A 71 -3.29 -14.12 1.45
N CYS A 72 -3.00 -14.88 2.50
CA CYS A 72 -2.17 -14.42 3.60
C CYS A 72 -1.09 -15.42 3.97
N TRP A 73 -0.01 -14.93 4.59
CA TRP A 73 1.01 -15.71 5.26
C TRP A 73 1.18 -15.26 6.71
N LEU A 74 1.25 -16.20 7.62
CA LEU A 74 1.64 -15.96 9.00
C LEU A 74 3.02 -16.57 9.28
N VAL A 75 3.98 -15.72 9.59
CA VAL A 75 5.29 -16.09 10.11
C VAL A 75 5.22 -16.05 11.63
N LYS A 76 5.06 -17.23 12.27
CA LYS A 76 4.77 -17.35 13.69
C LYS A 76 6.02 -17.65 14.52
N ARG A 77 6.16 -16.95 15.65
CA ARG A 77 7.24 -17.15 16.63
C ARG A 77 6.69 -17.64 17.96
N LYS A 78 7.30 -18.72 18.53
CA LYS A 78 6.83 -19.31 19.81
C LYS A 78 6.76 -18.33 20.98
N LYS A 79 7.71 -17.37 21.06
CA LYS A 79 7.80 -16.33 22.12
C LYS A 79 7.87 -14.96 21.48
N ALA A 80 6.82 -14.60 20.75
CA ALA A 80 6.79 -13.31 20.08
C ALA A 80 6.76 -12.13 21.05
N ARG A 81 7.43 -11.04 20.68
CA ARG A 81 7.40 -9.73 21.36
C ARG A 81 6.16 -8.91 20.97
N GLY A 82 5.61 -9.18 19.81
CA GLY A 82 4.46 -8.55 19.20
C GLY A 82 4.27 -9.09 17.79
N THR A 83 3.35 -8.48 17.05
CA THR A 83 3.04 -8.87 15.66
C THR A 83 3.12 -7.65 14.76
N VAL A 84 3.75 -7.80 13.59
CA VAL A 84 3.80 -6.76 12.56
C VAL A 84 3.01 -7.21 11.34
N ILE A 85 2.05 -6.40 10.89
CA ILE A 85 1.29 -6.62 9.65
C ILE A 85 2.00 -5.86 8.54
N TYR A 86 2.34 -6.55 7.45
CA TYR A 86 2.95 -5.97 6.25
C TYR A 86 1.91 -5.65 5.18
N LEU A 87 1.96 -4.44 4.65
CA LEU A 87 1.10 -3.92 3.59
C LEU A 87 1.94 -3.50 2.39
N HIS A 88 1.79 -4.18 1.27
CA HIS A 88 2.55 -3.94 0.06
C HIS A 88 2.08 -2.70 -0.74
N GLY A 89 2.88 -2.26 -1.70
CA GLY A 89 2.58 -1.18 -2.63
C GLY A 89 1.54 -1.54 -3.71
N VAL A 90 1.10 -0.54 -4.47
CA VAL A 90 0.19 -0.76 -5.60
C VAL A 90 0.87 -1.60 -6.68
N GLY A 91 0.12 -2.58 -7.22
CA GLY A 91 0.64 -3.52 -8.23
C GLY A 91 1.51 -4.64 -7.66
N ASP A 92 1.96 -4.53 -6.43
CA ASP A 92 2.78 -5.51 -5.73
C ASP A 92 1.94 -6.60 -5.03
N CYS A 93 2.57 -7.46 -4.24
CA CYS A 93 1.91 -8.52 -3.46
C CYS A 93 2.71 -8.84 -2.19
N LYS A 94 2.22 -9.78 -1.38
CA LYS A 94 2.85 -10.21 -0.11
C LYS A 94 4.30 -10.69 -0.27
N ILE A 95 4.71 -11.09 -1.49
CA ILE A 95 6.09 -11.55 -1.77
C ILE A 95 7.09 -10.41 -1.54
N GLY A 96 6.75 -9.15 -1.85
CA GLY A 96 7.61 -7.99 -1.58
C GLY A 96 7.99 -7.81 -0.11
N GLY A 97 7.23 -8.41 0.82
CA GLY A 97 7.50 -8.38 2.27
C GLY A 97 8.36 -9.53 2.80
N VAL A 98 8.82 -10.46 1.97
CA VAL A 98 9.52 -11.68 2.43
C VAL A 98 10.82 -11.34 3.17
N GLU A 99 11.66 -10.46 2.61
CA GLU A 99 12.90 -10.02 3.26
C GLU A 99 12.65 -9.36 4.61
N LEU A 100 11.68 -8.43 4.66
CA LEU A 100 11.28 -7.77 5.90
C LEU A 100 10.74 -8.78 6.91
N SER A 101 9.98 -9.78 6.47
CA SER A 101 9.42 -10.80 7.36
C SER A 101 10.49 -11.64 8.05
N ALA A 102 11.52 -12.05 7.31
CA ALA A 102 12.65 -12.79 7.85
C ALA A 102 13.45 -11.91 8.85
N PHE A 103 13.66 -10.65 8.52
CA PHE A 103 14.31 -9.70 9.42
C PHE A 103 13.53 -9.52 10.73
N LEU A 104 12.23 -9.21 10.66
CA LEU A 104 11.39 -9.02 11.85
C LEU A 104 11.25 -10.30 12.67
N TYR A 105 11.18 -11.46 12.02
CA TYR A 105 11.21 -12.75 12.70
C TYR A 105 12.51 -12.93 13.48
N SER A 106 13.67 -12.56 12.92
CA SER A 106 14.96 -12.63 13.62
C SER A 106 15.00 -11.76 14.89
N LEU A 107 14.29 -10.62 14.87
CA LEU A 107 14.12 -9.70 16.01
C LEU A 107 13.11 -10.20 17.05
N GLY A 108 12.37 -11.27 16.77
CA GLY A 108 11.44 -11.91 17.70
C GLY A 108 9.98 -11.51 17.53
N TYR A 109 9.57 -11.00 16.37
CA TYR A 109 8.17 -10.66 16.07
C TYR A 109 7.49 -11.77 15.25
N ASN A 110 6.16 -11.90 15.39
CA ASN A 110 5.36 -12.52 14.35
C ASN A 110 5.23 -11.53 13.19
N VAL A 111 5.06 -12.05 11.98
CA VAL A 111 4.77 -11.20 10.82
C VAL A 111 3.57 -11.77 10.07
N PHE A 112 2.61 -10.91 9.78
CA PHE A 112 1.45 -11.25 8.95
C PHE A 112 1.54 -10.47 7.65
N LEU A 113 1.61 -11.19 6.55
CA LEU A 113 1.67 -10.61 5.20
C LEU A 113 0.41 -11.03 4.45
N TYR A 114 -0.18 -10.13 3.69
CA TYR A 114 -1.30 -10.52 2.83
C TYR A 114 -1.32 -9.71 1.53
N ASP A 115 -1.91 -10.31 0.52
CA ASP A 115 -2.22 -9.59 -0.69
C ASP A 115 -3.45 -8.72 -0.44
N SER A 116 -3.33 -7.42 -0.65
CA SER A 116 -4.46 -6.49 -0.59
C SER A 116 -5.53 -6.88 -1.62
N ARG A 117 -6.77 -6.45 -1.40
CA ARG A 117 -7.84 -6.68 -2.39
C ARG A 117 -7.40 -6.24 -3.78
N HIS A 118 -7.74 -7.04 -4.78
CA HIS A 118 -7.34 -6.86 -6.18
C HIS A 118 -5.82 -6.95 -6.44
N HIS A 119 -5.03 -7.56 -5.54
CA HIS A 119 -3.59 -7.77 -5.73
C HIS A 119 -3.20 -9.23 -5.50
N GLY A 120 -2.04 -9.63 -6.02
CA GLY A 120 -1.51 -10.98 -5.87
C GLY A 120 -2.56 -12.05 -6.15
N GLU A 121 -2.74 -12.98 -5.20
CA GLU A 121 -3.73 -14.05 -5.26
C GLU A 121 -5.09 -13.67 -4.65
N SER A 122 -5.17 -12.53 -3.94
CA SER A 122 -6.41 -12.10 -3.30
C SER A 122 -7.51 -11.76 -4.29
N GLY A 123 -8.73 -11.95 -3.83
CA GLY A 123 -9.94 -11.56 -4.54
C GLY A 123 -10.15 -10.05 -4.60
N GLY A 124 -11.38 -9.67 -4.88
CA GLY A 124 -11.77 -8.28 -5.05
C GLY A 124 -11.65 -7.80 -6.49
N LYS A 125 -12.53 -6.87 -6.86
CA LYS A 125 -12.62 -6.36 -8.23
C LYS A 125 -11.79 -5.10 -8.44
N TYR A 126 -11.58 -4.32 -7.39
CA TYR A 126 -10.96 -3.00 -7.45
C TYR A 126 -10.02 -2.74 -6.29
N CYS A 127 -8.97 -1.97 -6.56
CA CYS A 127 -8.11 -1.31 -5.59
C CYS A 127 -8.69 0.08 -5.29
N THR A 128 -8.80 0.45 -4.00
CA THR A 128 -9.34 1.74 -3.56
C THR A 128 -8.38 2.55 -2.71
N TYR A 129 -7.11 2.15 -2.66
CA TYR A 129 -5.98 2.89 -2.07
C TYR A 129 -6.16 3.23 -0.57
N GLY A 130 -6.91 2.42 0.15
CA GLY A 130 -7.17 2.60 1.58
C GLY A 130 -8.61 2.94 1.93
N PHE A 131 -9.52 3.12 0.97
CA PHE A 131 -10.93 3.32 1.29
C PHE A 131 -11.56 2.06 1.91
N PHE A 132 -11.42 0.91 1.27
CA PHE A 132 -11.81 -0.39 1.80
C PHE A 132 -10.64 -1.10 2.48
N GLU A 133 -9.42 -0.97 1.96
CA GLU A 133 -8.22 -1.69 2.43
C GLU A 133 -7.90 -1.44 3.90
N LYS A 134 -8.20 -0.26 4.45
CA LYS A 134 -8.03 0.03 5.88
C LYS A 134 -8.91 -0.84 6.78
N HIS A 135 -10.08 -1.26 6.32
CA HIS A 135 -10.97 -2.16 7.05
C HIS A 135 -10.49 -3.61 6.96
N ASP A 136 -9.79 -3.98 5.88
CA ASP A 136 -9.15 -5.28 5.76
C ASP A 136 -8.08 -5.48 6.84
N VAL A 137 -7.34 -4.40 7.18
CA VAL A 137 -6.38 -4.43 8.30
C VAL A 137 -7.08 -4.77 9.62
N SER A 138 -8.23 -4.16 9.90
CA SER A 138 -9.04 -4.48 11.10
C SER A 138 -9.50 -5.93 11.09
N THR A 139 -9.95 -6.44 9.92
CA THR A 139 -10.33 -7.86 9.76
C THR A 139 -9.15 -8.80 10.04
N VAL A 140 -7.95 -8.45 9.58
CA VAL A 140 -6.72 -9.20 9.91
C VAL A 140 -6.46 -9.20 11.41
N ILE A 141 -6.59 -8.06 12.08
CA ILE A 141 -6.41 -7.96 13.54
C ILE A 141 -7.46 -8.79 14.27
N ASP A 142 -8.73 -8.78 13.85
CA ASP A 142 -9.81 -9.58 14.42
C ASP A 142 -9.49 -11.08 14.33
N TYR A 143 -9.01 -11.52 13.16
CA TYR A 143 -8.58 -12.90 12.95
C TYR A 143 -7.41 -13.29 13.86
N LEU A 144 -6.38 -12.43 13.95
CA LEU A 144 -5.22 -12.71 14.78
C LEU A 144 -5.55 -12.76 16.27
N GLN A 145 -6.51 -11.98 16.75
CA GLN A 145 -6.98 -12.00 18.13
C GLN A 145 -7.73 -13.28 18.50
N GLN A 146 -8.39 -13.93 17.55
CA GLN A 146 -9.10 -15.18 17.74
C GLN A 146 -8.18 -16.41 17.76
N ARG A 147 -6.89 -16.25 17.44
CA ARG A 147 -5.92 -17.35 17.39
C ARG A 147 -5.37 -17.67 18.78
N GLU A 148 -5.86 -18.75 19.41
CA GLU A 148 -5.39 -19.22 20.72
C GLU A 148 -3.95 -19.72 20.71
N ASP A 149 -3.48 -20.21 19.56
CA ASP A 149 -2.12 -20.72 19.36
C ASP A 149 -1.08 -19.62 19.06
N LEU A 150 -1.51 -18.35 19.00
CA LEU A 150 -0.68 -17.19 18.67
C LEU A 150 -0.49 -16.27 19.88
N LYS A 151 0.75 -16.06 20.30
CA LYS A 151 1.05 -14.95 21.20
C LYS A 151 1.08 -13.65 20.37
N LEU A 152 -0.08 -12.99 20.22
CA LEU A 152 -0.25 -11.82 19.39
C LEU A 152 0.62 -10.64 19.86
N GLY A 153 0.59 -10.31 21.17
CA GLY A 153 1.23 -9.11 21.70
C GLY A 153 0.63 -7.81 21.11
N LYS A 154 1.36 -6.71 21.20
CA LYS A 154 0.97 -5.47 20.52
C LYS A 154 1.12 -5.63 19.00
N VAL A 155 0.25 -4.94 18.25
CA VAL A 155 0.22 -4.99 16.77
C VAL A 155 0.82 -3.72 16.20
N GLY A 156 1.87 -3.87 15.39
CA GLY A 156 2.41 -2.82 14.54
C GLY A 156 1.99 -3.04 13.08
N VAL A 157 1.96 -1.99 12.31
CA VAL A 157 1.71 -2.06 10.86
C VAL A 157 2.89 -1.44 10.11
N PHE A 158 3.41 -2.16 9.13
CA PHE A 158 4.43 -1.67 8.21
C PHE A 158 3.85 -1.63 6.79
N GLY A 159 3.86 -0.46 6.18
CA GLY A 159 3.37 -0.29 4.81
C GLY A 159 4.36 0.40 3.90
N THR A 160 4.39 -0.03 2.63
CA THR A 160 5.17 0.60 1.56
C THR A 160 4.25 1.27 0.55
N SER A 161 4.55 2.48 0.09
CA SER A 161 3.82 3.18 -0.96
C SER A 161 2.31 3.27 -0.67
N MET A 162 1.46 2.62 -1.48
CA MET A 162 0.03 2.46 -1.19
C MET A 162 -0.21 1.84 0.19
N GLY A 163 0.54 0.80 0.54
CA GLY A 163 0.42 0.14 1.85
C GLY A 163 0.73 1.08 3.02
N ALA A 164 1.65 2.03 2.84
CA ALA A 164 1.93 3.07 3.84
C ALA A 164 0.74 4.02 4.05
N ALA A 165 0.08 4.40 2.96
CA ALA A 165 -1.15 5.19 3.03
C ALA A 165 -2.29 4.39 3.71
N VAL A 166 -2.41 3.10 3.41
CA VAL A 166 -3.37 2.19 4.08
C VAL A 166 -3.05 2.07 5.57
N ALA A 167 -1.77 1.90 5.95
CA ALA A 167 -1.33 1.79 7.35
C ALA A 167 -1.74 3.01 8.18
N ILE A 168 -1.50 4.22 7.67
CA ILE A 168 -1.92 5.47 8.33
C ILE A 168 -3.44 5.52 8.48
N GLN A 169 -4.19 5.20 7.43
CA GLN A 169 -5.65 5.22 7.44
C GLN A 169 -6.24 4.16 8.38
N ALA A 170 -5.64 2.97 8.44
CA ALA A 170 -6.05 1.90 9.35
C ALA A 170 -5.82 2.29 10.82
N ALA A 171 -4.64 2.84 11.14
CA ALA A 171 -4.32 3.27 12.50
C ALA A 171 -5.19 4.45 12.98
N ALA A 172 -5.75 5.23 12.06
CA ALA A 172 -6.69 6.30 12.40
C ALA A 172 -8.09 5.81 12.81
N ILE A 173 -8.44 4.56 12.46
CA ILE A 173 -9.77 3.97 12.75
C ILE A 173 -9.69 2.78 13.70
N ASP A 174 -8.52 2.19 13.91
CA ASP A 174 -8.33 1.01 14.77
C ASP A 174 -7.25 1.26 15.82
N VAL A 175 -7.69 1.51 17.04
CA VAL A 175 -6.82 1.83 18.20
C VAL A 175 -5.96 0.66 18.67
N ARG A 176 -6.21 -0.55 18.18
CA ARG A 176 -5.39 -1.74 18.48
C ARG A 176 -4.04 -1.70 17.79
N ILE A 177 -3.88 -0.83 16.78
CA ILE A 177 -2.60 -0.60 16.11
C ILE A 177 -1.72 0.25 17.03
N ALA A 178 -0.65 -0.37 17.55
CA ALA A 178 0.24 0.21 18.55
C ALA A 178 1.42 0.97 17.92
N SER A 179 1.71 0.79 16.63
CA SER A 179 2.74 1.55 15.91
C SER A 179 2.56 1.45 14.40
N VAL A 180 3.04 2.46 13.68
CA VAL A 180 3.00 2.52 12.21
C VAL A 180 4.39 2.81 11.66
N VAL A 181 4.81 2.05 10.64
CA VAL A 181 5.91 2.42 9.75
C VAL A 181 5.32 2.72 8.38
N ALA A 182 5.55 3.92 7.87
CA ALA A 182 5.03 4.41 6.60
C ALA A 182 6.18 4.75 5.66
N GLU A 183 6.53 3.80 4.77
CA GLU A 183 7.57 3.99 3.76
C GLU A 183 6.96 4.54 2.47
N ALA A 184 7.46 5.71 2.02
CA ALA A 184 7.06 6.37 0.78
C ALA A 184 5.55 6.59 0.62
N SER A 185 4.86 7.06 1.68
CA SER A 185 3.42 7.34 1.64
C SER A 185 3.10 8.62 0.89
N PHE A 186 1.94 8.66 0.24
CA PHE A 186 1.37 9.89 -0.32
C PHE A 186 0.43 10.59 0.68
N THR A 187 0.15 11.90 0.46
CA THR A 187 -0.73 12.70 1.33
C THR A 187 -2.22 12.46 1.04
N THR A 188 -2.62 12.41 -0.24
CA THR A 188 -4.00 12.12 -0.69
C THR A 188 -3.98 11.34 -2.00
N LEU A 189 -5.03 10.55 -2.25
CA LEU A 189 -5.19 9.88 -3.55
C LEU A 189 -5.29 10.90 -4.70
N ARG A 190 -5.82 12.08 -4.43
CA ARG A 190 -5.94 13.12 -5.45
C ARG A 190 -4.58 13.74 -5.81
N SER A 191 -3.71 14.01 -4.82
CA SER A 191 -2.38 14.57 -5.07
C SER A 191 -1.52 13.60 -5.87
N ILE A 192 -1.47 12.32 -5.45
CA ILE A 192 -0.67 11.34 -6.17
C ILE A 192 -1.18 11.09 -7.61
N ALA A 193 -2.49 11.14 -7.86
CA ALA A 193 -3.05 11.07 -9.21
C ALA A 193 -2.61 12.26 -10.09
N VAL A 194 -2.42 13.45 -9.50
CA VAL A 194 -1.86 14.62 -10.19
C VAL A 194 -0.39 14.39 -10.53
N ASP A 195 0.39 13.86 -9.60
CA ASP A 195 1.82 13.64 -9.78
C ASP A 195 2.08 12.56 -10.84
N TYR A 196 1.31 11.48 -10.82
CA TYR A 196 1.35 10.46 -11.89
C TYR A 196 0.98 11.03 -13.26
N GLN A 197 -0.06 11.89 -13.35
CA GLN A 197 -0.43 12.51 -14.61
C GLN A 197 0.70 13.41 -15.15
N ARG A 198 1.28 14.27 -14.32
CA ARG A 198 2.37 15.16 -14.71
C ARG A 198 3.57 14.39 -15.24
N ARG A 199 3.84 13.23 -14.65
CA ARG A 199 4.96 12.36 -15.02
C ARG A 199 4.72 11.58 -16.30
N LEU A 200 3.55 10.93 -16.43
CA LEU A 200 3.28 10.01 -17.52
C LEU A 200 2.76 10.69 -18.79
N ILE A 201 1.93 11.71 -18.65
CA ILE A 201 1.18 12.27 -19.79
C ILE A 201 1.76 13.62 -20.23
N LYS A 202 2.44 14.38 -19.36
CA LYS A 202 3.03 15.71 -19.62
C LYS A 202 2.08 16.73 -20.28
N LEU A 203 0.78 16.44 -20.37
CA LEU A 203 -0.25 17.27 -21.00
C LEU A 203 -1.18 17.86 -19.94
N PRO A 204 -1.65 19.11 -20.08
CA PRO A 204 -2.50 19.79 -19.09
C PRO A 204 -3.97 19.33 -19.11
N TRP A 205 -4.21 18.05 -19.31
CA TRP A 205 -5.56 17.48 -19.42
C TRP A 205 -6.22 17.25 -18.06
N HIS A 206 -6.17 18.25 -17.20
CA HIS A 206 -6.76 18.19 -15.86
C HIS A 206 -8.25 17.86 -15.86
N PHE A 207 -8.98 18.33 -16.87
CA PHE A 207 -10.41 18.07 -17.01
C PHE A 207 -10.70 16.59 -17.26
N LEU A 208 -9.99 15.96 -18.21
CA LEU A 208 -10.18 14.55 -18.57
C LEU A 208 -9.81 13.61 -17.41
N ARG A 209 -8.71 13.91 -16.72
CA ARG A 209 -8.34 13.20 -15.48
C ARG A 209 -9.46 13.29 -14.44
N ASN A 210 -10.02 14.47 -14.22
CA ASN A 210 -11.07 14.67 -13.22
C ASN A 210 -12.34 13.87 -13.57
N ILE A 211 -12.70 13.76 -14.86
CA ILE A 211 -13.82 12.92 -15.31
C ILE A 211 -13.52 11.43 -15.05
N ALA A 212 -12.35 10.94 -15.48
CA ALA A 212 -11.95 9.55 -15.24
C ALA A 212 -11.93 9.23 -13.75
N PHE A 213 -11.40 10.13 -12.93
CA PHE A 213 -11.35 10.00 -11.48
C PHE A 213 -12.74 9.99 -10.83
N ALA A 214 -13.64 10.88 -11.26
CA ALA A 214 -15.04 10.86 -10.80
C ALA A 214 -15.77 9.58 -11.22
N ARG A 215 -15.50 9.09 -12.43
CA ARG A 215 -16.04 7.83 -12.91
C ARG A 215 -15.53 6.63 -12.11
N SER A 216 -14.24 6.61 -11.77
CA SER A 216 -13.64 5.55 -10.93
C SER A 216 -14.35 5.45 -9.59
N GLN A 217 -14.64 6.56 -8.94
CA GLN A 217 -15.37 6.59 -7.67
C GLN A 217 -16.76 5.96 -7.78
N LYS A 218 -17.49 6.24 -8.88
CA LYS A 218 -18.79 5.63 -9.15
C LYS A 218 -18.69 4.12 -9.40
N VAL A 219 -17.70 3.71 -10.19
CA VAL A 219 -17.51 2.30 -10.60
C VAL A 219 -17.17 1.42 -9.41
N ALA A 220 -16.29 1.88 -8.53
CA ALA A 220 -15.83 1.11 -7.36
C ALA A 220 -16.57 1.45 -6.06
N GLY A 221 -17.55 2.35 -6.08
CA GLY A 221 -18.37 2.66 -4.91
C GLY A 221 -17.61 3.35 -3.77
N PHE A 222 -16.52 4.08 -4.07
CA PHE A 222 -15.72 4.75 -3.05
C PHE A 222 -15.71 6.27 -3.21
N LYS A 223 -15.18 6.98 -2.23
CA LYS A 223 -15.03 8.44 -2.26
C LYS A 223 -13.58 8.80 -2.01
N ALA A 224 -12.87 9.20 -3.05
CA ALA A 224 -11.44 9.51 -3.02
C ALA A 224 -11.06 10.61 -2.00
N ARG A 225 -11.97 11.49 -1.62
CA ARG A 225 -11.74 12.49 -0.56
C ARG A 225 -11.48 11.88 0.82
N PHE A 226 -11.89 10.62 1.03
CA PHE A 226 -11.63 9.87 2.26
C PHE A 226 -10.37 9.01 2.19
N VAL A 227 -9.66 9.02 1.06
CA VAL A 227 -8.33 8.45 0.93
C VAL A 227 -7.33 9.60 1.10
N ALA A 228 -7.16 10.01 2.34
CA ALA A 228 -6.43 11.21 2.73
C ALA A 228 -5.56 10.95 3.98
N PRO A 229 -4.43 10.22 3.84
CA PRO A 229 -3.47 10.03 4.93
C PRO A 229 -3.11 11.33 5.68
N VAL A 230 -3.09 12.47 4.98
CA VAL A 230 -2.84 13.80 5.57
C VAL A 230 -3.88 14.21 6.63
N GLU A 231 -5.12 13.78 6.50
CA GLU A 231 -6.16 14.01 7.49
C GLU A 231 -6.18 12.94 8.59
N ASP A 232 -5.81 11.72 8.23
CA ASP A 232 -5.85 10.58 9.14
C ASP A 232 -4.64 10.55 10.08
N VAL A 233 -3.46 10.98 9.63
CA VAL A 233 -2.25 11.04 10.46
C VAL A 233 -2.41 11.92 11.71
N LYS A 234 -3.28 12.93 11.65
CA LYS A 234 -3.62 13.80 12.79
C LYS A 234 -4.38 13.07 13.90
N LYS A 235 -4.98 11.92 13.59
CA LYS A 235 -5.83 11.13 14.49
C LYS A 235 -5.09 9.97 15.15
N LEU A 236 -3.85 9.71 14.75
CA LEU A 236 -3.08 8.62 15.30
C LEU A 236 -2.82 8.82 16.80
N HIS A 237 -2.98 7.73 17.55
CA HIS A 237 -2.68 7.66 18.99
C HIS A 237 -1.46 6.79 19.29
N CYS A 238 -0.72 6.39 18.26
CA CYS A 238 0.44 5.53 18.34
C CYS A 238 1.67 6.18 17.68
N PRO A 239 2.88 5.75 18.03
CA PRO A 239 4.10 6.18 17.36
C PRO A 239 4.06 5.89 15.84
N ILE A 240 4.63 6.80 15.06
CA ILE A 240 4.79 6.63 13.63
C ILE A 240 6.22 6.94 13.16
N LEU A 241 6.79 6.03 12.37
CA LEU A 241 8.05 6.22 11.66
C LEU A 241 7.74 6.42 10.16
N PHE A 242 8.11 7.57 9.63
CA PHE A 242 8.14 7.82 8.20
C PHE A 242 9.51 7.47 7.64
N VAL A 243 9.53 6.79 6.50
CA VAL A 243 10.76 6.48 5.76
C VAL A 243 10.59 6.91 4.32
N HIS A 244 11.61 7.52 3.69
CA HIS A 244 11.52 7.93 2.30
C HIS A 244 12.90 7.99 1.65
N GLY A 245 13.01 7.51 0.41
CA GLY A 245 14.20 7.71 -0.43
C GLY A 245 14.25 9.13 -1.00
N LEU A 246 15.39 9.81 -0.90
CA LEU A 246 15.52 11.19 -1.40
C LEU A 246 15.45 11.29 -2.92
N GLU A 247 15.75 10.19 -3.64
CA GLU A 247 15.69 10.12 -5.11
C GLU A 247 14.41 9.43 -5.61
N ASP A 248 13.36 9.36 -4.76
CA ASP A 248 12.08 8.83 -5.15
C ASP A 248 11.42 9.71 -6.22
N THR A 249 11.35 9.17 -7.43
CA THR A 249 10.70 9.82 -8.56
C THR A 249 9.24 9.39 -8.74
N PHE A 250 8.74 8.41 -7.98
CA PHE A 250 7.34 7.96 -8.03
C PHE A 250 6.46 8.73 -7.07
N ILE A 251 6.88 8.87 -5.82
CA ILE A 251 6.21 9.69 -4.80
C ILE A 251 7.23 10.70 -4.30
N ASP A 252 6.95 11.99 -4.47
CA ASP A 252 7.83 13.05 -4.03
C ASP A 252 8.03 12.98 -2.50
N VAL A 253 9.27 13.11 -2.05
CA VAL A 253 9.64 13.12 -0.62
C VAL A 253 8.87 14.18 0.18
N LEU A 254 8.37 15.23 -0.48
CA LEU A 254 7.54 16.27 0.13
C LEU A 254 6.27 15.69 0.77
N HIS A 255 5.73 14.59 0.25
CA HIS A 255 4.59 13.91 0.88
C HIS A 255 4.93 13.40 2.29
N SER A 256 6.04 12.69 2.45
CA SER A 256 6.44 12.20 3.79
C SER A 256 6.86 13.35 4.72
N LYS A 257 7.51 14.38 4.20
CA LYS A 257 7.85 15.57 4.99
C LYS A 257 6.59 16.29 5.49
N GLU A 258 5.56 16.43 4.65
CA GLU A 258 4.27 17.04 5.04
C GLU A 258 3.54 16.17 6.07
N LEU A 259 3.45 14.86 5.86
CA LEU A 259 2.85 13.92 6.82
C LEU A 259 3.57 13.98 8.16
N TYR A 260 4.91 13.97 8.17
CA TYR A 260 5.71 14.12 9.39
C TYR A 260 5.44 15.45 10.08
N ARG A 261 5.39 16.57 9.33
CA ARG A 261 5.14 17.90 9.89
C ARG A 261 3.85 17.95 10.69
N ILE A 262 2.78 17.30 10.21
CA ILE A 262 1.44 17.37 10.81
C ILE A 262 1.10 16.20 11.75
N ALA A 263 1.83 15.11 11.71
CA ALA A 263 1.67 13.99 12.65
C ALA A 263 1.90 14.45 14.09
N ARG A 264 1.20 13.82 15.04
CA ARG A 264 1.44 14.02 16.48
C ARG A 264 2.66 13.23 16.94
N ASP A 265 3.28 13.68 18.01
CA ASP A 265 4.32 12.89 18.68
C ASP A 265 3.72 11.68 19.41
N PRO A 266 4.48 10.57 19.54
CA PRO A 266 5.85 10.39 19.07
C PRO A 266 5.91 10.05 17.58
N LYS A 267 6.79 10.72 16.84
CA LYS A 267 7.01 10.54 15.42
C LYS A 267 8.49 10.61 15.06
N GLU A 268 8.88 9.84 14.06
CA GLU A 268 10.25 9.80 13.54
C GLU A 268 10.24 9.96 12.02
N LEU A 269 11.33 10.48 11.45
CA LEU A 269 11.52 10.59 10.00
C LEU A 269 12.92 10.15 9.64
N LEU A 270 13.01 9.11 8.80
CA LEU A 270 14.23 8.64 8.19
C LEU A 270 14.23 8.96 6.69
N LEU A 271 15.10 9.83 6.26
CA LEU A 271 15.37 10.08 4.84
C LEU A 271 16.61 9.31 4.42
N VAL A 272 16.49 8.54 3.34
CA VAL A 272 17.56 7.67 2.83
C VAL A 272 18.15 8.31 1.58
N ASP A 273 19.37 8.81 1.71
CA ASP A 273 20.10 9.42 0.62
C ASP A 273 20.48 8.38 -0.44
N GLY A 274 20.40 8.75 -1.73
CA GLY A 274 20.64 7.87 -2.86
C GLY A 274 19.57 6.79 -3.10
N ALA A 275 18.54 6.71 -2.26
CA ALA A 275 17.48 5.74 -2.44
C ALA A 275 16.32 6.29 -3.28
N ASN A 276 15.84 5.47 -4.21
CA ASN A 276 14.61 5.70 -4.97
C ASN A 276 13.41 4.96 -4.34
N HIS A 277 12.28 4.92 -5.06
CA HIS A 277 11.03 4.31 -4.57
C HIS A 277 11.14 2.81 -4.22
N ASN A 278 12.01 2.08 -4.91
CA ASN A 278 12.02 0.61 -4.86
C ASN A 278 13.24 0.02 -4.14
N ASN A 279 14.22 0.83 -3.74
CA ASN A 279 15.49 0.34 -3.19
C ASN A 279 15.85 0.92 -1.81
N VAL A 280 14.85 1.44 -1.10
CA VAL A 280 15.04 2.04 0.24
C VAL A 280 15.65 1.02 1.22
N TRP A 281 15.24 -0.25 1.13
CA TRP A 281 15.74 -1.34 1.96
C TRP A 281 17.23 -1.62 1.73
N GLU A 282 17.65 -1.69 0.47
CA GLU A 282 19.02 -1.97 0.08
C GLU A 282 19.96 -0.81 0.41
N ILE A 283 19.59 0.41 -0.03
CA ILE A 283 20.42 1.60 0.14
C ILE A 283 20.46 2.06 1.61
N GLY A 284 19.33 1.97 2.31
CA GLY A 284 19.25 2.29 3.73
C GLY A 284 20.06 1.35 4.63
N GLY A 285 20.23 0.11 4.21
CA GLY A 285 21.15 -0.87 4.78
C GLY A 285 21.00 -0.99 6.31
N ASN A 286 22.14 -0.98 7.03
CA ASN A 286 22.14 -1.13 8.48
C ASN A 286 21.45 0.05 9.20
N LYS A 287 21.61 1.27 8.72
CA LYS A 287 20.95 2.44 9.31
C LYS A 287 19.44 2.28 9.34
N TYR A 288 18.83 1.81 8.24
CA TYR A 288 17.40 1.56 8.18
C TYR A 288 17.00 0.42 9.12
N LYS A 289 17.72 -0.71 9.08
CA LYS A 289 17.47 -1.88 9.94
C LYS A 289 17.55 -1.54 11.43
N ASP A 290 18.55 -0.75 11.83
CA ASP A 290 18.72 -0.31 13.21
C ASP A 290 17.61 0.65 13.65
N THR A 291 17.18 1.55 12.74
CA THR A 291 16.03 2.44 13.00
C THR A 291 14.76 1.62 13.20
N LEU A 292 14.44 0.67 12.32
CA LEU A 292 13.29 -0.22 12.48
C LEU A 292 13.37 -1.04 13.77
N THR A 293 14.55 -1.58 14.09
CA THR A 293 14.77 -2.37 15.30
C THR A 293 14.47 -1.53 16.55
N SER A 294 14.99 -0.31 16.62
CA SER A 294 14.79 0.61 17.74
C SER A 294 13.32 1.02 17.86
N PHE A 295 12.69 1.37 16.74
CA PHE A 295 11.30 1.78 16.66
C PHE A 295 10.33 0.69 17.13
N PHE A 296 10.41 -0.53 16.59
CA PHE A 296 9.53 -1.63 17.03
C PHE A 296 9.85 -2.09 18.46
N LYS A 297 11.11 -2.07 18.88
CA LYS A 297 11.50 -2.41 20.26
C LYS A 297 10.92 -1.42 21.28
N SER A 298 10.78 -0.16 20.96
CA SER A 298 10.18 0.85 21.85
C SER A 298 8.66 0.80 21.81
N SER A 299 8.05 0.63 20.65
CA SER A 299 6.59 0.76 20.45
C SER A 299 5.80 -0.53 20.69
N LEU A 300 6.39 -1.72 20.51
CA LEU A 300 5.71 -3.03 20.64
C LEU A 300 6.11 -3.81 21.92
N ARG A 301 6.60 -3.12 22.94
CA ARG A 301 6.87 -3.71 24.28
C ARG A 301 5.60 -3.92 25.09
#